data_7cdb681392f6341918e5836266e8beeb
#
_entry.id   7cdb681392f6341918e5836266e8beeb
#
_cell.length_a   1.000
_cell.length_b   1.000
_cell.length_c   1.000
_cell.angle_alpha   90.00
_cell.angle_beta   90.00
_cell.angle_gamma   90.00
#
_symmetry.space_group_name_H-M   'P 1'
#
loop_
_entity.id
_entity.type
_entity.pdbx_description
1 polymer ?
#
loop_
_entity_poly.entity_id
_entity_poly.type
_entity_poly.pdbx_seq_one_letter_code
_entity_poly.pdbx_strand_id
1 'polypeptide(L)'
;MKQLSQKAHAAAFHAEFFGNTTQKRFVLGINEFADAVANRTNLDGFIDEYTTATEYRGKPVLKLAQVPAGSMVISTVTQARPKTAMNKLLRLNDVVSMDYFAVADASHFQLPQVQALADTQKEYASHPEKFEWVRDLFADQESREVFNRVMEFRLNANLRAMRFFDYTADQQYFEPFVNFEPGEVFVDGGGFDGYTTEEFIKRCPQYGSVHFFEPTETTLIKAKAQLSKHRDIHFHPVGLLDTEQTLSFDADAGSACKISETGSVQINVDALDNRVTESVSFIKLDLEGAEPKALEGMKWHIQEDHPKLAVAVYHDPAHFWQVPEIILGVRNDYKVYLRHYTEGWTETVMFFIPK
;
A
#
# COMPACT_ATOMS: atom_id res chain seq x y z
N MET A 1 20.04 31.57 13.11
CA MET A 1 19.56 30.37 13.86
C MET A 1 19.96 29.13 13.08
N LYS A 2 20.71 28.17 13.67
CA LYS A 2 20.97 26.89 13.04
C LYS A 2 19.63 26.14 12.92
N GLN A 3 19.22 25.80 11.71
CA GLN A 3 18.04 24.99 11.46
C GLN A 3 18.29 23.60 12.10
N LEU A 4 17.51 23.23 13.12
CA LEU A 4 17.60 21.91 13.73
C LEU A 4 17.36 20.84 12.65
N SER A 5 18.09 19.73 12.71
CA SER A 5 17.82 18.58 11.84
C SER A 5 16.37 18.09 12.13
N GLN A 6 15.75 17.42 11.17
CA GLN A 6 14.39 16.89 11.34
C GLN A 6 14.31 15.96 12.58
N LYS A 7 15.32 15.11 12.81
CA LYS A 7 15.39 14.25 14.00
C LYS A 7 15.45 15.04 15.31
N ALA A 8 16.21 16.13 15.37
CA ALA A 8 16.27 16.99 16.55
C ALA A 8 14.93 17.70 16.83
N HIS A 9 14.21 18.11 15.76
CA HIS A 9 12.89 18.70 15.91
C HIS A 9 11.87 17.67 16.41
N ALA A 10 11.88 16.44 15.87
CA ALA A 10 11.00 15.36 16.32
C ALA A 10 11.27 14.98 17.78
N ALA A 11 12.55 14.90 18.19
CA ALA A 11 12.93 14.64 19.58
C ALA A 11 12.45 15.74 20.55
N ALA A 12 12.58 17.01 20.18
CA ALA A 12 12.09 18.12 20.96
C ALA A 12 10.55 18.10 21.10
N PHE A 13 9.84 17.87 19.99
CA PHE A 13 8.38 17.74 19.99
C PHE A 13 7.94 16.55 20.84
N HIS A 14 8.57 15.40 20.70
CA HIS A 14 8.27 14.20 21.51
C HIS A 14 8.45 14.47 23.00
N ALA A 15 9.58 15.07 23.39
CA ALA A 15 9.86 15.38 24.80
C ALA A 15 8.81 16.35 25.40
N GLU A 16 8.36 17.33 24.63
CA GLU A 16 7.32 18.27 25.06
C GLU A 16 5.94 17.62 25.09
N PHE A 17 5.56 16.88 24.03
CA PHE A 17 4.24 16.25 23.95
C PHE A 17 4.01 15.19 25.03
N PHE A 18 4.99 14.39 25.39
CA PHE A 18 4.88 13.35 26.43
C PHE A 18 5.35 13.82 27.83
N GLY A 19 5.96 15.01 27.90
CA GLY A 19 6.44 15.61 29.15
C GLY A 19 5.39 16.47 29.84
N ASN A 20 5.88 17.36 30.70
CA ASN A 20 5.04 18.35 31.38
C ASN A 20 4.83 19.57 30.50
N THR A 21 3.66 19.70 29.89
CA THR A 21 3.27 20.88 29.11
C THR A 21 1.91 21.38 29.57
N THR A 22 1.68 22.67 29.44
CA THR A 22 0.36 23.31 29.65
C THR A 22 -0.47 23.34 28.37
N GLN A 23 0.12 22.98 27.24
CA GLN A 23 -0.58 22.93 25.95
C GLN A 23 -1.55 21.75 25.91
N LYS A 24 -2.68 21.95 25.23
CA LYS A 24 -3.63 20.87 24.96
C LYS A 24 -3.06 19.91 23.93
N ARG A 25 -3.32 18.62 24.11
CA ARG A 25 -2.79 17.52 23.31
C ARG A 25 -3.89 16.79 22.57
N PHE A 26 -3.75 16.69 21.26
CA PHE A 26 -4.69 15.98 20.42
C PHE A 26 -3.96 15.00 19.51
N VAL A 27 -4.72 14.03 19.00
CA VAL A 27 -4.27 13.10 17.96
C VAL A 27 -5.22 13.19 16.78
N LEU A 28 -4.69 13.35 15.57
CA LEU A 28 -5.45 13.31 14.32
C LEU A 28 -5.46 11.87 13.80
N GLY A 29 -6.64 11.27 13.71
CA GLY A 29 -6.91 9.89 13.35
C GLY A 29 -7.41 9.07 14.54
N ILE A 30 -8.18 8.03 14.26
CA ILE A 30 -8.68 7.04 15.22
C ILE A 30 -8.24 5.66 14.71
N ASN A 31 -7.13 5.15 15.25
CA ASN A 31 -6.51 3.89 14.89
C ASN A 31 -5.59 3.39 16.01
N GLU A 32 -4.94 2.24 15.80
CA GLU A 32 -4.02 1.61 16.76
C GLU A 32 -2.86 2.53 17.20
N PHE A 33 -2.39 3.41 16.32
CA PHE A 33 -1.33 4.38 16.65
C PHE A 33 -1.85 5.51 17.53
N ALA A 34 -3.09 5.94 17.31
CA ALA A 34 -3.77 6.90 18.18
C ALA A 34 -3.95 6.31 19.60
N ASP A 35 -4.31 5.02 19.67
CA ASP A 35 -4.41 4.29 20.92
C ASP A 35 -3.07 4.16 21.64
N ALA A 36 -2.00 3.88 20.90
CA ALA A 36 -0.65 3.81 21.45
C ALA A 36 -0.22 5.15 22.08
N VAL A 37 -0.52 6.28 21.43
CA VAL A 37 -0.26 7.61 21.97
C VAL A 37 -1.12 7.87 23.23
N ALA A 38 -2.42 7.56 23.18
CA ALA A 38 -3.36 7.76 24.29
C ALA A 38 -3.02 6.92 25.54
N ASN A 39 -2.40 5.75 25.36
CA ASN A 39 -1.94 4.90 26.45
C ASN A 39 -0.72 5.48 27.20
N ARG A 40 -0.01 6.44 26.61
CA ARG A 40 1.23 7.02 27.17
C ARG A 40 1.07 8.42 27.75
N THR A 41 0.04 9.15 27.35
CA THR A 41 -0.22 10.49 27.85
C THR A 41 -1.71 10.79 27.90
N ASN A 42 -2.09 11.71 28.79
CA ASN A 42 -3.47 12.16 28.83
C ASN A 42 -3.72 13.12 27.67
N LEU A 43 -4.62 12.76 26.77
CA LEU A 43 -5.06 13.59 25.65
C LEU A 43 -6.26 14.45 26.06
N ASP A 44 -6.39 15.63 25.45
CA ASP A 44 -7.59 16.47 25.55
C ASP A 44 -8.68 16.03 24.55
N GLY A 45 -8.32 15.29 23.51
CA GLY A 45 -9.26 14.73 22.54
C GLY A 45 -8.59 14.13 21.29
N PHE A 46 -9.44 13.66 20.41
CA PHE A 46 -9.09 13.15 19.10
C PHE A 46 -9.62 14.08 18.02
N ILE A 47 -9.06 14.01 16.83
CA ILE A 47 -9.49 14.79 15.66
C ILE A 47 -9.81 13.80 14.56
N ASP A 48 -11.03 13.86 14.00
CA ASP A 48 -11.42 13.06 12.86
C ASP A 48 -12.48 13.77 12.02
N GLU A 49 -12.19 13.99 10.73
CA GLU A 49 -13.10 14.71 9.81
C GLU A 49 -14.25 13.83 9.29
N TYR A 50 -14.09 12.50 9.35
CA TYR A 50 -14.96 11.57 8.66
C TYR A 50 -15.94 10.85 9.58
N THR A 51 -15.54 10.55 10.82
CA THR A 51 -16.41 9.89 11.78
C THR A 51 -17.57 10.79 12.22
N THR A 52 -18.70 10.18 12.52
CA THR A 52 -19.85 10.81 13.19
C THR A 52 -19.80 10.67 14.72
N ALA A 53 -18.83 9.88 15.23
CA ALA A 53 -18.63 9.73 16.67
C ALA A 53 -18.21 11.08 17.27
N THR A 54 -18.83 11.44 18.40
CA THR A 54 -18.51 12.65 19.16
C THR A 54 -17.55 12.38 20.31
N GLU A 55 -17.29 11.10 20.62
CA GLU A 55 -16.42 10.65 21.72
C GLU A 55 -15.65 9.39 21.31
N TYR A 56 -14.40 9.29 21.72
CA TYR A 56 -13.56 8.11 21.61
C TYR A 56 -12.70 7.97 22.87
N ARG A 57 -12.69 6.78 23.50
CA ARG A 57 -11.95 6.50 24.76
C ARG A 57 -12.25 7.50 25.89
N GLY A 58 -13.49 7.94 26.03
CA GLY A 58 -13.89 8.92 27.04
C GLY A 58 -13.39 10.35 26.79
N LYS A 59 -12.96 10.64 25.55
CA LYS A 59 -12.46 11.96 25.14
C LYS A 59 -13.25 12.47 23.93
N PRO A 60 -13.43 13.82 23.81
CA PRO A 60 -14.14 14.39 22.68
C PRO A 60 -13.43 14.10 21.35
N VAL A 61 -14.21 13.87 20.30
CA VAL A 61 -13.75 13.83 18.90
C VAL A 61 -14.15 15.16 18.26
N LEU A 62 -13.12 15.90 17.82
CA LEU A 62 -13.26 17.24 17.24
C LEU A 62 -13.09 17.17 15.72
N LYS A 63 -13.65 18.17 15.04
CA LYS A 63 -13.26 18.51 13.68
C LYS A 63 -12.05 19.45 13.70
N LEU A 64 -11.26 19.49 12.62
CA LEU A 64 -10.04 20.33 12.54
C LEU A 64 -10.30 21.79 12.91
N ALA A 65 -11.43 22.38 12.49
CA ALA A 65 -11.81 23.74 12.77
C ALA A 65 -12.10 24.01 14.26
N GLN A 66 -12.25 22.98 15.07
CA GLN A 66 -12.56 23.08 16.52
C GLN A 66 -11.30 22.93 17.38
N VAL A 67 -10.15 22.66 16.78
CA VAL A 67 -8.87 22.50 17.50
C VAL A 67 -8.47 23.85 18.10
N PRO A 68 -8.26 23.94 19.43
CA PRO A 68 -7.88 25.21 20.05
C PRO A 68 -6.48 25.66 19.60
N ALA A 69 -6.31 26.97 19.46
CA ALA A 69 -4.98 27.57 19.26
C ALA A 69 -4.04 27.21 20.41
N GLY A 70 -2.74 27.13 20.15
CA GLY A 70 -1.72 26.73 21.12
C GLY A 70 -1.69 25.23 21.42
N SER A 71 -2.40 24.40 20.65
CA SER A 71 -2.42 22.95 20.84
C SER A 71 -1.24 22.24 20.20
N MET A 72 -0.89 21.07 20.74
CA MET A 72 0.02 20.12 20.13
C MET A 72 -0.76 18.96 19.50
N VAL A 73 -0.42 18.55 18.28
CA VAL A 73 -1.14 17.50 17.57
C VAL A 73 -0.16 16.49 16.94
N ILE A 74 -0.37 15.19 17.22
CA ILE A 74 0.26 14.11 16.47
C ILE A 74 -0.71 13.63 15.40
N SER A 75 -0.28 13.58 14.13
CA SER A 75 -1.04 12.95 13.08
C SER A 75 -0.72 11.46 13.01
N THR A 76 -1.68 10.61 13.29
CA THR A 76 -1.56 9.13 13.17
C THR A 76 -2.09 8.60 11.84
N VAL A 77 -2.30 9.47 10.87
CA VAL A 77 -2.60 9.08 9.49
C VAL A 77 -1.30 8.57 8.85
N THR A 78 -1.18 7.26 8.66
CA THR A 78 0.07 6.61 8.24
C THR A 78 0.00 5.96 6.85
N GLN A 79 -1.19 5.76 6.30
CA GLN A 79 -1.39 5.10 5.01
C GLN A 79 -1.62 6.11 3.89
N ALA A 80 -2.70 6.02 3.18
CA ALA A 80 -2.97 6.68 1.90
C ALA A 80 -2.62 8.19 1.81
N ARG A 81 -2.90 9.00 2.84
CA ARG A 81 -2.81 10.48 2.77
C ARG A 81 -2.13 11.17 3.96
N PRO A 82 -0.97 10.71 4.47
CA PRO A 82 -0.32 11.30 5.62
C PRO A 82 0.20 12.74 5.37
N LYS A 83 0.69 13.04 4.17
CA LYS A 83 1.11 14.39 3.76
C LYS A 83 -0.06 15.36 3.76
N THR A 84 -1.19 14.96 3.18
CA THR A 84 -2.42 15.75 3.16
C THR A 84 -2.92 16.03 4.58
N ALA A 85 -2.89 15.05 5.48
CA ALA A 85 -3.24 15.21 6.88
C ALA A 85 -2.34 16.25 7.58
N MET A 86 -1.01 16.14 7.41
CA MET A 86 -0.06 17.11 7.93
C MET A 86 -0.27 18.51 7.35
N ASN A 87 -0.50 18.62 6.05
CA ASN A 87 -0.77 19.91 5.40
C ASN A 87 -2.03 20.60 5.94
N LYS A 88 -3.06 19.83 6.31
CA LYS A 88 -4.25 20.39 6.97
C LYS A 88 -3.93 20.94 8.36
N LEU A 89 -3.13 20.23 9.17
CA LEU A 89 -2.69 20.70 10.49
C LEU A 89 -1.81 21.96 10.39
N LEU A 90 -0.88 22.01 9.44
CA LEU A 90 0.01 23.17 9.22
C LEU A 90 -0.73 24.46 8.80
N ARG A 91 -1.98 24.35 8.35
CA ARG A 91 -2.83 25.51 8.02
C ARG A 91 -3.60 26.06 9.23
N LEU A 92 -3.61 25.34 10.35
CA LEU A 92 -4.25 25.80 11.57
C LEU A 92 -3.36 26.88 12.23
N ASN A 93 -3.98 27.93 12.76
CA ASN A 93 -3.27 28.98 13.45
C ASN A 93 -2.78 28.46 14.82
N ASP A 94 -1.51 28.70 15.11
CA ASP A 94 -0.90 28.42 16.41
C ASP A 94 -1.08 26.96 16.88
N VAL A 95 -0.92 26.00 15.95
CA VAL A 95 -0.91 24.56 16.27
C VAL A 95 0.47 24.00 15.93
N VAL A 96 1.10 23.37 16.92
CA VAL A 96 2.36 22.65 16.72
C VAL A 96 2.04 21.18 16.39
N SER A 97 2.48 20.70 15.25
CA SER A 97 2.12 19.35 14.80
C SER A 97 3.31 18.55 14.29
N MET A 98 3.22 17.23 14.46
CA MET A 98 4.21 16.26 13.97
C MET A 98 3.51 15.02 13.42
N ASP A 99 4.08 14.40 12.40
CA ASP A 99 3.63 13.11 11.89
C ASP A 99 4.07 11.96 12.81
N TYR A 100 3.30 10.89 12.81
CA TYR A 100 3.54 9.75 13.67
C TYR A 100 4.89 9.06 13.40
N PHE A 101 5.32 9.01 12.13
CA PHE A 101 6.59 8.34 11.76
C PHE A 101 7.77 8.98 12.49
N ALA A 102 7.84 10.31 12.45
CA ALA A 102 8.90 11.07 13.11
C ALA A 102 8.81 10.95 14.65
N VAL A 103 7.59 10.95 15.22
CA VAL A 103 7.38 10.81 16.66
C VAL A 103 7.75 9.41 17.14
N ALA A 104 7.37 8.36 16.41
CA ALA A 104 7.71 6.97 16.74
C ALA A 104 9.21 6.72 16.68
N ASP A 105 9.91 7.22 15.64
CA ASP A 105 11.38 7.15 15.55
C ASP A 105 12.05 7.85 16.74
N ALA A 106 11.56 9.04 17.10
CA ALA A 106 12.10 9.81 18.23
C ALA A 106 11.78 9.19 19.61
N SER A 107 10.80 8.29 19.69
CA SER A 107 10.38 7.63 20.94
C SER A 107 11.34 6.55 21.44
N HIS A 108 12.35 6.19 20.66
CA HIS A 108 13.27 5.08 20.94
C HIS A 108 12.53 3.79 21.33
N PHE A 109 11.62 3.32 20.45
CA PHE A 109 10.78 2.13 20.63
C PHE A 109 9.73 2.18 21.73
N GLN A 110 9.48 3.33 22.31
CA GLN A 110 8.41 3.49 23.30
C GLN A 110 7.02 3.56 22.65
N LEU A 111 6.94 3.96 21.38
CA LEU A 111 5.75 3.83 20.54
C LEU A 111 5.98 2.75 19.50
N PRO A 112 4.94 1.99 19.10
CA PRO A 112 5.06 1.02 18.02
C PRO A 112 5.45 1.73 16.73
N GLN A 113 6.43 1.18 16.02
CA GLN A 113 6.75 1.65 14.68
C GLN A 113 5.70 1.17 13.68
N VAL A 114 5.53 1.90 12.59
CA VAL A 114 4.76 1.40 11.45
C VAL A 114 5.51 0.20 10.88
N GLN A 115 4.88 -0.96 10.92
CA GLN A 115 5.52 -2.25 10.64
C GLN A 115 6.24 -2.27 9.29
N ALA A 116 5.62 -1.73 8.24
CA ALA A 116 6.21 -1.64 6.91
C ALA A 116 7.57 -0.90 6.89
N LEU A 117 7.77 0.12 7.76
CA LEU A 117 9.04 0.83 7.86
C LEU A 117 10.07 -0.01 8.62
N ALA A 118 9.67 -0.60 9.75
CA ALA A 118 10.55 -1.44 10.57
C ALA A 118 11.05 -2.66 9.78
N ASP A 119 10.17 -3.33 9.04
CA ASP A 119 10.51 -4.47 8.20
C ASP A 119 11.41 -4.05 7.04
N THR A 120 11.17 -2.87 6.42
CA THR A 120 12.06 -2.35 5.36
C THR A 120 13.48 -2.09 5.89
N GLN A 121 13.61 -1.51 7.08
CA GLN A 121 14.94 -1.28 7.69
C GLN A 121 15.69 -2.58 7.93
N LYS A 122 14.99 -3.60 8.43
CA LYS A 122 15.56 -4.94 8.68
C LYS A 122 15.95 -5.64 7.37
N GLU A 123 15.05 -5.64 6.38
CA GLU A 123 15.25 -6.30 5.10
C GLU A 123 16.40 -5.65 4.31
N TYR A 124 16.43 -4.31 4.27
CA TYR A 124 17.51 -3.58 3.62
C TYR A 124 18.88 -3.83 4.29
N ALA A 125 18.92 -3.91 5.63
CA ALA A 125 20.15 -4.22 6.35
C ALA A 125 20.68 -5.64 6.06
N SER A 126 19.77 -6.58 5.75
CA SER A 126 20.10 -7.98 5.45
C SER A 126 20.52 -8.20 3.98
N HIS A 127 19.97 -7.43 3.04
CA HIS A 127 20.11 -7.64 1.60
C HIS A 127 20.34 -6.33 0.82
N PRO A 128 21.29 -5.46 1.22
CA PRO A 128 21.46 -4.15 0.58
C PRO A 128 21.79 -4.27 -0.91
N GLU A 129 22.52 -5.29 -1.31
CA GLU A 129 22.91 -5.56 -2.71
C GLU A 129 21.69 -5.87 -3.60
N LYS A 130 20.63 -6.48 -3.05
CA LYS A 130 19.39 -6.76 -3.78
C LYS A 130 18.65 -5.45 -4.12
N PHE A 131 18.57 -4.51 -3.18
CA PHE A 131 17.95 -3.21 -3.42
C PHE A 131 18.76 -2.35 -4.41
N GLU A 132 20.09 -2.43 -4.38
CA GLU A 132 20.95 -1.77 -5.37
C GLU A 132 20.73 -2.34 -6.76
N TRP A 133 20.69 -3.67 -6.88
CA TRP A 133 20.40 -4.37 -8.13
C TRP A 133 19.05 -3.95 -8.71
N VAL A 134 17.98 -3.90 -7.91
CA VAL A 134 16.64 -3.48 -8.36
C VAL A 134 16.65 -2.05 -8.90
N ARG A 135 17.32 -1.13 -8.20
CA ARG A 135 17.43 0.26 -8.67
C ARG A 135 18.04 0.36 -10.08
N ASP A 136 18.99 -0.51 -10.37
CA ASP A 136 19.70 -0.51 -11.66
C ASP A 136 18.89 -1.19 -12.78
N LEU A 137 17.85 -1.96 -12.46
CA LEU A 137 16.94 -2.58 -13.44
C LEU A 137 16.01 -1.57 -14.11
N PHE A 138 15.67 -0.46 -13.46
CA PHE A 138 14.63 0.44 -13.94
C PHE A 138 14.96 1.08 -15.28
N ALA A 139 13.99 1.01 -16.19
CA ALA A 139 14.13 1.48 -17.57
C ALA A 139 14.16 3.01 -17.68
N ASP A 140 13.54 3.74 -16.74
CA ASP A 140 13.49 5.20 -16.78
C ASP A 140 14.03 5.85 -15.49
N GLN A 141 14.30 7.15 -15.58
CA GLN A 141 14.79 7.93 -14.45
C GLN A 141 13.72 8.15 -13.39
N GLU A 142 12.45 8.25 -13.80
CA GLU A 142 11.33 8.43 -12.87
C GLU A 142 11.22 7.26 -11.89
N SER A 143 11.31 6.02 -12.38
CA SER A 143 11.29 4.82 -11.53
C SER A 143 12.42 4.83 -10.49
N ARG A 144 13.64 5.24 -10.90
CA ARG A 144 14.77 5.39 -9.99
C ARG A 144 14.51 6.45 -8.91
N GLU A 145 13.89 7.56 -9.28
CA GLU A 145 13.52 8.61 -8.33
C GLU A 145 12.41 8.17 -7.37
N VAL A 146 11.37 7.50 -7.89
CA VAL A 146 10.31 6.88 -7.08
C VAL A 146 10.92 5.92 -6.06
N PHE A 147 11.77 4.99 -6.51
CA PHE A 147 12.44 4.03 -5.63
C PHE A 147 13.25 4.74 -4.54
N ASN A 148 14.11 5.69 -4.91
CA ASN A 148 14.95 6.38 -3.95
C ASN A 148 14.12 7.13 -2.89
N ARG A 149 12.99 7.75 -3.26
CA ARG A 149 12.12 8.49 -2.34
C ARG A 149 11.35 7.56 -1.41
N VAL A 150 10.80 6.46 -1.94
CA VAL A 150 10.10 5.44 -1.14
C VAL A 150 11.08 4.80 -0.14
N MET A 151 12.30 4.47 -0.57
CA MET A 151 13.33 3.92 0.32
C MET A 151 13.80 4.95 1.35
N GLU A 152 14.03 6.21 0.97
CA GLU A 152 14.35 7.30 1.91
C GLU A 152 13.28 7.44 2.99
N PHE A 153 12.00 7.40 2.60
CA PHE A 153 10.89 7.46 3.55
C PHE A 153 10.89 6.25 4.49
N ARG A 154 10.93 5.04 3.94
CA ARG A 154 10.81 3.81 4.73
C ARG A 154 12.02 3.57 5.65
N LEU A 155 13.24 3.90 5.20
CA LEU A 155 14.45 3.70 5.99
C LEU A 155 14.64 4.74 7.09
N ASN A 156 14.21 5.99 6.86
CA ASN A 156 14.50 7.11 7.75
C ASN A 156 13.27 7.69 8.45
N ALA A 157 12.08 7.08 8.29
CA ALA A 157 10.80 7.60 8.80
C ALA A 157 10.55 9.08 8.36
N ASN A 158 11.05 9.45 7.16
CA ASN A 158 11.09 10.83 6.67
C ASN A 158 9.93 11.12 5.72
N LEU A 159 8.77 11.50 6.25
CA LEU A 159 7.58 11.83 5.45
C LEU A 159 7.85 12.92 4.38
N ARG A 160 8.86 13.78 4.55
CA ARG A 160 9.21 14.79 3.54
C ARG A 160 9.69 14.18 2.22
N ALA A 161 10.20 12.96 2.22
CA ALA A 161 10.54 12.25 0.99
C ALA A 161 9.31 12.04 0.10
N MET A 162 8.12 11.92 0.72
CA MET A 162 6.85 11.69 0.04
C MET A 162 6.18 12.98 -0.49
N ARG A 163 6.80 14.15 -0.36
CA ARG A 163 6.23 15.45 -0.80
C ARG A 163 5.86 15.53 -2.27
N PHE A 164 6.47 14.70 -3.11
CA PHE A 164 6.26 14.66 -4.56
C PHE A 164 5.17 13.69 -5.00
N PHE A 165 4.66 12.86 -4.09
CA PHE A 165 3.60 11.94 -4.38
C PHE A 165 2.25 12.51 -3.95
N ASP A 166 1.24 12.26 -4.76
CA ASP A 166 -0.16 12.55 -4.47
C ASP A 166 -0.96 11.24 -4.46
N TYR A 167 -2.15 11.31 -3.90
CA TYR A 167 -3.06 10.17 -3.96
C TYR A 167 -3.73 10.11 -5.33
N THR A 168 -3.33 9.14 -6.15
CA THR A 168 -3.76 8.95 -7.53
C THR A 168 -4.19 7.50 -7.79
N ALA A 169 -5.04 6.95 -6.90
CA ALA A 169 -5.47 5.55 -6.98
C ALA A 169 -6.19 5.19 -8.30
N ASP A 170 -6.78 6.18 -8.97
CA ASP A 170 -7.42 6.02 -10.29
C ASP A 170 -6.43 5.75 -11.43
N GLN A 171 -5.14 6.05 -11.22
CA GLN A 171 -4.06 5.79 -12.17
C GLN A 171 -3.30 4.49 -11.88
N GLN A 172 -3.50 3.92 -10.71
CA GLN A 172 -2.83 2.70 -10.27
C GLN A 172 -3.06 1.59 -11.30
N TYR A 173 -1.99 0.93 -11.72
CA TYR A 173 -1.90 -0.10 -12.77
C TYR A 173 -2.04 0.38 -14.22
N PHE A 174 -2.43 1.62 -14.48
CA PHE A 174 -2.83 2.11 -15.81
C PHE A 174 -1.93 3.26 -16.31
N GLU A 175 -0.62 3.07 -16.20
CA GLU A 175 0.36 4.03 -16.67
C GLU A 175 0.37 4.17 -18.20
N PRO A 176 0.75 5.33 -18.75
CA PRO A 176 0.79 5.54 -20.20
C PRO A 176 1.65 4.55 -20.98
N PHE A 177 2.67 3.95 -20.35
CA PHE A 177 3.51 2.93 -20.98
C PHE A 177 2.87 1.53 -20.98
N VAL A 178 1.77 1.33 -20.25
CA VAL A 178 0.93 0.12 -20.32
C VAL A 178 -0.09 0.31 -21.44
N ASN A 179 0.36 0.17 -22.67
CA ASN A 179 -0.51 0.30 -23.84
C ASN A 179 -1.45 -0.89 -23.94
N PHE A 180 -2.72 -0.61 -24.20
CA PHE A 180 -3.74 -1.63 -24.43
C PHE A 180 -4.16 -1.66 -25.87
N GLU A 181 -4.21 -2.87 -26.42
CA GLU A 181 -4.67 -3.13 -27.80
C GLU A 181 -6.05 -3.80 -27.78
N PRO A 182 -6.84 -3.68 -28.86
CA PRO A 182 -8.06 -4.46 -28.98
C PRO A 182 -7.81 -5.97 -28.82
N GLY A 183 -8.65 -6.63 -28.03
CA GLY A 183 -8.51 -8.07 -27.77
C GLY A 183 -7.68 -8.43 -26.56
N GLU A 184 -7.28 -7.45 -25.71
CA GLU A 184 -6.57 -7.75 -24.46
C GLU A 184 -7.30 -8.79 -23.61
N VAL A 185 -6.57 -9.77 -23.13
CA VAL A 185 -7.00 -10.73 -22.11
C VAL A 185 -6.37 -10.33 -20.79
N PHE A 186 -7.20 -9.89 -19.87
CA PHE A 186 -6.77 -9.32 -18.59
C PHE A 186 -6.98 -10.30 -17.42
N VAL A 187 -5.95 -10.49 -16.62
CA VAL A 187 -6.04 -11.20 -15.33
C VAL A 187 -5.99 -10.17 -14.21
N ASP A 188 -7.09 -10.05 -13.46
CA ASP A 188 -7.17 -9.24 -12.24
C ASP A 188 -7.02 -10.14 -11.01
N GLY A 189 -5.78 -10.30 -10.56
CA GLY A 189 -5.44 -11.05 -9.36
C GLY A 189 -5.65 -10.18 -8.10
N GLY A 190 -6.56 -10.60 -7.21
CA GLY A 190 -7.05 -9.80 -6.08
C GLY A 190 -7.96 -8.68 -6.58
N GLY A 191 -9.02 -9.05 -7.31
CA GLY A 191 -9.93 -8.10 -7.96
C GLY A 191 -10.82 -7.33 -6.98
N PHE A 192 -10.92 -7.78 -5.73
CA PHE A 192 -11.68 -7.17 -4.64
C PHE A 192 -13.12 -6.84 -5.05
N ASP A 193 -13.52 -5.58 -5.04
CA ASP A 193 -14.87 -5.13 -5.37
C ASP A 193 -15.12 -4.93 -6.89
N GLY A 194 -14.09 -5.12 -7.74
CA GLY A 194 -14.18 -4.97 -9.20
C GLY A 194 -13.82 -3.58 -9.73
N TYR A 195 -13.39 -2.65 -8.87
CA TYR A 195 -13.02 -1.30 -9.30
C TYR A 195 -11.90 -1.31 -10.35
N THR A 196 -10.83 -2.08 -10.13
CA THR A 196 -9.70 -2.17 -11.06
C THR A 196 -10.12 -2.72 -12.43
N THR A 197 -10.94 -3.78 -12.43
CA THR A 197 -11.51 -4.31 -13.68
C THR A 197 -12.37 -3.28 -14.40
N GLU A 198 -13.19 -2.51 -13.69
CA GLU A 198 -14.01 -1.45 -14.32
C GLU A 198 -13.13 -0.35 -14.92
N GLU A 199 -12.05 0.03 -14.25
CA GLU A 199 -11.06 1.00 -14.76
C GLU A 199 -10.30 0.47 -15.98
N PHE A 200 -9.96 -0.83 -16.02
CA PHE A 200 -9.40 -1.48 -17.21
C PHE A 200 -10.37 -1.41 -18.38
N ILE A 201 -11.63 -1.79 -18.19
CA ILE A 201 -12.65 -1.81 -19.26
C ILE A 201 -12.88 -0.42 -19.87
N LYS A 202 -12.84 0.65 -19.05
CA LYS A 202 -12.93 2.04 -19.52
C LYS A 202 -11.76 2.40 -20.46
N ARG A 203 -10.56 1.88 -20.21
CA ARG A 203 -9.34 2.16 -20.99
C ARG A 203 -9.19 1.23 -22.20
N CYS A 204 -9.74 0.02 -22.12
CA CYS A 204 -9.71 -0.98 -23.18
C CYS A 204 -11.13 -1.50 -23.49
N PRO A 205 -12.01 -0.70 -24.09
CA PRO A 205 -13.41 -1.09 -24.32
C PRO A 205 -13.57 -2.24 -25.33
N GLN A 206 -12.54 -2.54 -26.10
CA GLN A 206 -12.50 -3.65 -27.07
C GLN A 206 -11.68 -4.84 -26.52
N TYR A 207 -11.61 -5.04 -25.20
CA TYR A 207 -10.94 -6.19 -24.60
C TYR A 207 -11.55 -7.52 -25.08
N GLY A 208 -10.76 -8.58 -25.02
CA GLY A 208 -11.19 -9.95 -25.34
C GLY A 208 -11.97 -10.55 -24.18
N SER A 209 -11.28 -10.78 -23.06
CA SER A 209 -11.85 -11.36 -21.84
C SER A 209 -11.17 -10.79 -20.58
N VAL A 210 -11.81 -10.98 -19.43
CA VAL A 210 -11.24 -10.71 -18.10
C VAL A 210 -11.34 -11.96 -17.24
N HIS A 211 -10.24 -12.40 -16.64
CA HIS A 211 -10.20 -13.41 -15.60
C HIS A 211 -10.07 -12.73 -14.23
N PHE A 212 -11.16 -12.70 -13.49
CA PHE A 212 -11.28 -12.03 -12.21
C PHE A 212 -11.10 -13.02 -11.05
N PHE A 213 -10.04 -12.87 -10.26
CA PHE A 213 -9.71 -13.74 -9.13
C PHE A 213 -9.96 -13.04 -7.80
N GLU A 214 -10.89 -13.57 -7.01
CA GLU A 214 -11.22 -13.10 -5.67
C GLU A 214 -11.72 -14.29 -4.82
N PRO A 215 -10.98 -14.71 -3.77
CA PRO A 215 -11.35 -15.88 -2.99
C PRO A 215 -12.50 -15.64 -2.02
N THR A 216 -12.76 -14.38 -1.63
CA THR A 216 -13.75 -14.04 -0.61
C THR A 216 -15.14 -13.92 -1.22
N GLU A 217 -16.05 -14.81 -0.84
CA GLU A 217 -17.40 -14.89 -1.42
C GLU A 217 -18.18 -13.57 -1.30
N THR A 218 -18.14 -12.92 -0.13
CA THR A 218 -18.88 -11.68 0.10
C THR A 218 -18.39 -10.53 -0.79
N THR A 219 -17.10 -10.48 -1.07
CA THR A 219 -16.46 -9.49 -1.94
C THR A 219 -16.75 -9.81 -3.39
N LEU A 220 -16.63 -11.08 -3.78
CA LEU A 220 -16.93 -11.56 -5.12
C LEU A 220 -18.41 -11.29 -5.54
N ILE A 221 -19.36 -11.41 -4.61
CA ILE A 221 -20.78 -11.04 -4.86
C ILE A 221 -20.90 -9.56 -5.22
N LYS A 222 -20.22 -8.68 -4.51
CA LYS A 222 -20.21 -7.24 -4.79
C LYS A 222 -19.59 -6.95 -6.16
N ALA A 223 -18.44 -7.55 -6.46
CA ALA A 223 -17.77 -7.41 -7.75
C ALA A 223 -18.66 -7.89 -8.91
N LYS A 224 -19.33 -9.03 -8.78
CA LYS A 224 -20.29 -9.53 -9.79
C LYS A 224 -21.43 -8.56 -10.01
N ALA A 225 -21.96 -7.95 -8.98
CA ALA A 225 -23.03 -6.95 -9.10
C ALA A 225 -22.53 -5.68 -9.82
N GLN A 226 -21.35 -5.17 -9.45
CA GLN A 226 -20.75 -3.99 -10.06
C GLN A 226 -20.43 -4.20 -11.54
N LEU A 227 -19.89 -5.36 -11.89
CA LEU A 227 -19.43 -5.69 -13.23
C LEU A 227 -20.53 -6.32 -14.10
N SER A 228 -21.77 -6.49 -13.62
CA SER A 228 -22.87 -7.19 -14.29
C SER A 228 -23.25 -6.66 -15.67
N LYS A 229 -22.93 -5.40 -15.97
CA LYS A 229 -23.19 -4.74 -17.27
C LYS A 229 -22.12 -5.03 -18.34
N HIS A 230 -20.99 -5.63 -17.94
CA HIS A 230 -19.88 -5.92 -18.83
C HIS A 230 -19.92 -7.38 -19.30
N ARG A 231 -19.33 -7.64 -20.47
CA ARG A 231 -19.29 -8.96 -21.12
C ARG A 231 -17.97 -9.67 -20.83
N ASP A 232 -17.91 -10.94 -21.10
CA ASP A 232 -16.70 -11.75 -21.16
C ASP A 232 -15.81 -11.62 -19.89
N ILE A 233 -16.47 -11.65 -18.71
CA ILE A 233 -15.79 -11.68 -17.41
C ILE A 233 -15.96 -13.06 -16.78
N HIS A 234 -14.85 -13.75 -16.58
CA HIS A 234 -14.75 -15.06 -15.95
C HIS A 234 -14.39 -14.90 -14.49
N PHE A 235 -15.35 -15.15 -13.60
CA PHE A 235 -15.14 -15.02 -12.14
C PHE A 235 -14.60 -16.33 -11.57
N HIS A 236 -13.42 -16.27 -10.95
CA HIS A 236 -12.77 -17.37 -10.26
C HIS A 236 -12.85 -17.14 -8.75
N PRO A 237 -13.65 -17.94 -7.99
CA PRO A 237 -13.77 -17.84 -6.53
C PRO A 237 -12.57 -18.49 -5.83
N VAL A 238 -11.35 -18.13 -6.24
CA VAL A 238 -10.09 -18.63 -5.72
C VAL A 238 -9.05 -17.51 -5.69
N GLY A 239 -8.11 -17.58 -4.75
CA GLY A 239 -6.92 -16.75 -4.77
C GLY A 239 -5.85 -17.32 -5.69
N LEU A 240 -4.88 -16.50 -6.10
CA LEU A 240 -3.73 -16.95 -6.90
C LEU A 240 -2.56 -17.35 -6.00
N LEU A 241 -1.99 -18.53 -6.27
CA LEU A 241 -0.82 -19.06 -5.58
C LEU A 241 -0.02 -19.97 -6.53
N ASP A 242 0.96 -20.70 -6.01
CA ASP A 242 1.80 -21.64 -6.76
C ASP A 242 1.13 -22.99 -7.05
N THR A 243 0.19 -23.42 -6.18
CA THR A 243 -0.47 -24.74 -6.27
C THR A 243 -1.91 -24.68 -5.73
N GLU A 244 -2.73 -25.67 -6.14
CA GLU A 244 -4.08 -25.81 -5.62
C GLU A 244 -4.04 -26.28 -4.16
N GLN A 245 -4.64 -25.49 -3.27
CA GLN A 245 -4.76 -25.81 -1.85
C GLN A 245 -5.85 -24.97 -1.18
N THR A 246 -6.23 -25.38 0.05
CA THR A 246 -7.12 -24.59 0.91
C THR A 246 -6.30 -23.99 2.05
N LEU A 247 -6.42 -22.69 2.26
CA LEU A 247 -5.70 -21.95 3.28
C LEU A 247 -6.66 -21.36 4.30
N SER A 248 -6.23 -21.29 5.55
CA SER A 248 -6.94 -20.54 6.59
C SER A 248 -6.57 -19.06 6.51
N PHE A 249 -7.57 -18.21 6.64
CA PHE A 249 -7.47 -16.77 6.41
C PHE A 249 -8.13 -16.01 7.55
N ASP A 250 -7.53 -14.93 8.00
CA ASP A 250 -8.11 -14.09 9.03
C ASP A 250 -8.92 -12.95 8.38
N ALA A 251 -10.24 -13.10 8.35
CA ALA A 251 -11.15 -12.14 7.71
C ALA A 251 -11.33 -10.84 8.51
N ASP A 252 -10.96 -10.81 9.78
CA ASP A 252 -11.18 -9.65 10.66
C ASP A 252 -10.06 -8.59 10.54
N ALA A 253 -9.00 -8.88 9.77
CA ALA A 253 -7.85 -7.99 9.61
C ALA A 253 -8.04 -6.87 8.54
N GLY A 254 -9.21 -6.75 7.91
CA GLY A 254 -9.51 -5.75 6.87
C GLY A 254 -8.63 -5.92 5.62
N SER A 255 -8.06 -4.84 5.10
CA SER A 255 -7.14 -4.87 3.96
C SER A 255 -5.74 -5.43 4.29
N ALA A 256 -5.48 -5.81 5.53
CA ALA A 256 -4.24 -6.45 5.98
C ALA A 256 -4.42 -7.97 6.16
N CYS A 257 -5.37 -8.56 5.47
CA CYS A 257 -5.69 -9.98 5.53
C CYS A 257 -4.48 -10.83 5.09
N LYS A 258 -3.84 -11.51 6.04
CA LYS A 258 -2.71 -12.42 5.76
C LYS A 258 -3.19 -13.88 5.86
N ILE A 259 -2.55 -14.75 5.08
CA ILE A 259 -2.63 -16.20 5.28
C ILE A 259 -2.22 -16.49 6.72
N SER A 260 -3.11 -17.10 7.51
CA SER A 260 -2.91 -17.39 8.93
C SER A 260 -3.25 -18.85 9.21
N GLU A 261 -2.39 -19.56 9.94
CA GLU A 261 -2.66 -20.94 10.36
C GLU A 261 -3.88 -21.05 11.31
N THR A 262 -4.34 -19.94 11.88
CA THR A 262 -5.45 -19.86 12.86
C THR A 262 -6.66 -19.08 12.34
N GLY A 263 -6.69 -18.73 11.06
CA GLY A 263 -7.76 -17.93 10.45
C GLY A 263 -9.13 -18.62 10.51
N SER A 264 -10.18 -17.84 10.73
CA SER A 264 -11.56 -18.32 10.87
C SER A 264 -12.25 -18.62 9.53
N VAL A 265 -11.70 -18.17 8.41
CA VAL A 265 -12.24 -18.36 7.05
C VAL A 265 -11.29 -19.22 6.23
N GLN A 266 -11.83 -20.19 5.52
CA GLN A 266 -11.08 -20.98 4.55
C GLN A 266 -11.26 -20.37 3.15
N ILE A 267 -10.15 -20.22 2.44
CA ILE A 267 -10.13 -19.80 1.04
C ILE A 267 -9.44 -20.88 0.20
N ASN A 268 -9.95 -21.08 -1.00
CA ASN A 268 -9.27 -21.90 -2.00
C ASN A 268 -8.30 -21.02 -2.79
N VAL A 269 -7.14 -21.56 -3.11
CA VAL A 269 -6.13 -20.92 -3.95
C VAL A 269 -5.65 -21.90 -5.02
N ASP A 270 -5.16 -21.39 -6.15
CA ASP A 270 -4.63 -22.21 -7.23
C ASP A 270 -3.63 -21.42 -8.09
N ALA A 271 -2.88 -22.15 -8.92
CA ALA A 271 -2.01 -21.57 -9.92
C ALA A 271 -2.81 -20.99 -11.09
N LEU A 272 -2.38 -19.84 -11.63
CA LEU A 272 -2.98 -19.27 -12.84
C LEU A 272 -2.90 -20.25 -14.00
N ASP A 273 -1.75 -20.92 -14.17
CA ASP A 273 -1.47 -21.89 -15.24
C ASP A 273 -2.45 -23.08 -15.24
N ASN A 274 -3.12 -23.37 -14.12
CA ASN A 274 -4.17 -24.40 -14.02
C ASN A 274 -5.56 -23.89 -14.38
N ARG A 275 -5.81 -22.58 -14.28
CA ARG A 275 -7.15 -21.99 -14.37
C ARG A 275 -7.45 -21.29 -15.67
N VAL A 276 -6.43 -20.76 -16.33
CA VAL A 276 -6.55 -20.02 -17.58
C VAL A 276 -5.79 -20.76 -18.68
N THR A 277 -6.45 -21.03 -19.77
CA THR A 277 -5.86 -21.76 -20.91
C THR A 277 -5.75 -20.93 -22.18
N GLU A 278 -6.42 -19.75 -22.20
CA GLU A 278 -6.25 -18.78 -23.29
C GLU A 278 -4.99 -17.92 -23.04
N SER A 279 -4.44 -17.37 -24.11
CA SER A 279 -3.26 -16.51 -24.02
C SER A 279 -3.58 -15.21 -23.30
N VAL A 280 -2.79 -14.86 -22.28
CA VAL A 280 -2.98 -13.69 -21.42
C VAL A 280 -2.05 -12.56 -21.87
N SER A 281 -2.57 -11.34 -21.97
CA SER A 281 -1.80 -10.18 -22.44
C SER A 281 -1.50 -9.15 -21.34
N PHE A 282 -2.28 -9.13 -20.26
CA PHE A 282 -2.05 -8.24 -19.11
C PHE A 282 -2.41 -8.94 -17.80
N ILE A 283 -1.53 -8.89 -16.81
CA ILE A 283 -1.73 -9.44 -15.47
C ILE A 283 -1.50 -8.33 -14.43
N LYS A 284 -2.49 -8.11 -13.55
CA LYS A 284 -2.34 -7.31 -12.33
C LYS A 284 -2.32 -8.24 -11.13
N LEU A 285 -1.40 -8.04 -10.20
CA LEU A 285 -1.34 -8.74 -8.92
C LEU A 285 -1.32 -7.75 -7.76
N ASP A 286 -2.28 -7.93 -6.87
CA ASP A 286 -2.38 -7.26 -5.58
C ASP A 286 -3.01 -8.26 -4.60
N LEU A 287 -2.16 -9.05 -3.93
CA LEU A 287 -2.52 -10.32 -3.29
C LEU A 287 -2.16 -10.35 -1.80
N GLU A 288 -2.05 -9.17 -1.18
CA GLU A 288 -1.80 -9.02 0.26
C GLU A 288 -0.58 -9.82 0.76
N GLY A 289 0.46 -9.89 -0.09
CA GLY A 289 1.74 -10.53 0.24
C GLY A 289 1.96 -11.90 -0.41
N ALA A 290 1.02 -12.41 -1.19
CA ALA A 290 1.17 -13.69 -1.90
C ALA A 290 1.78 -13.56 -3.30
N GLU A 291 2.16 -12.34 -3.75
CA GLU A 291 2.63 -12.06 -5.11
C GLU A 291 3.79 -12.95 -5.56
N PRO A 292 4.86 -13.19 -4.77
CA PRO A 292 5.94 -14.07 -5.21
C PRO A 292 5.49 -15.51 -5.48
N LYS A 293 4.61 -16.04 -4.63
CA LYS A 293 4.09 -17.40 -4.82
C LYS A 293 3.13 -17.48 -6.00
N ALA A 294 2.29 -16.46 -6.21
CA ALA A 294 1.42 -16.41 -7.38
C ALA A 294 2.22 -16.34 -8.69
N LEU A 295 3.36 -15.61 -8.71
CA LEU A 295 4.26 -15.57 -9.85
C LEU A 295 4.87 -16.95 -10.17
N GLU A 296 5.16 -17.77 -9.14
CA GLU A 296 5.58 -19.17 -9.36
C GLU A 296 4.49 -20.00 -10.06
N GLY A 297 3.20 -19.73 -9.75
CA GLY A 297 2.03 -20.40 -10.32
C GLY A 297 1.58 -19.89 -11.69
N MET A 298 2.31 -18.95 -12.31
CA MET A 298 2.01 -18.40 -13.64
C MET A 298 3.22 -18.35 -14.57
N LYS A 299 4.23 -19.17 -14.28
CA LYS A 299 5.47 -19.21 -15.05
C LYS A 299 5.26 -19.58 -16.51
N TRP A 300 4.28 -20.43 -16.81
CA TRP A 300 3.95 -20.80 -18.17
C TRP A 300 3.44 -19.58 -18.95
N HIS A 301 2.48 -18.84 -18.40
CA HIS A 301 1.98 -17.62 -19.04
C HIS A 301 3.09 -16.56 -19.19
N ILE A 302 3.94 -16.38 -18.18
CA ILE A 302 5.08 -15.44 -18.30
C ILE A 302 6.02 -15.87 -19.43
N GLN A 303 6.30 -17.17 -19.56
CA GLN A 303 7.22 -17.71 -20.54
C GLN A 303 6.64 -17.67 -21.96
N GLU A 304 5.40 -18.14 -22.14
CA GLU A 304 4.82 -18.39 -23.48
C GLU A 304 4.03 -17.18 -23.98
N ASP A 305 3.22 -16.54 -23.13
CA ASP A 305 2.37 -15.42 -23.56
C ASP A 305 3.09 -14.07 -23.49
N HIS A 306 4.13 -13.95 -22.68
CA HIS A 306 4.89 -12.72 -22.49
C HIS A 306 4.01 -11.51 -22.14
N PRO A 307 3.12 -11.62 -21.13
CA PRO A 307 2.16 -10.56 -20.81
C PRO A 307 2.84 -9.33 -20.23
N LYS A 308 2.18 -8.19 -20.33
CA LYS A 308 2.47 -7.05 -19.44
C LYS A 308 2.10 -7.44 -18.01
N LEU A 309 2.94 -7.07 -17.02
CA LEU A 309 2.60 -7.32 -15.62
C LEU A 309 2.63 -6.01 -14.83
N ALA A 310 1.69 -5.86 -13.89
CA ALA A 310 1.65 -4.81 -12.88
C ALA A 310 1.49 -5.47 -11.51
N VAL A 311 2.55 -5.47 -10.70
CA VAL A 311 2.64 -6.23 -9.46
C VAL A 311 2.84 -5.29 -8.28
N ALA A 312 1.97 -5.38 -7.26
CA ALA A 312 2.13 -4.69 -5.99
C ALA A 312 3.39 -5.20 -5.27
N VAL A 313 4.26 -4.27 -4.82
CA VAL A 313 5.53 -4.62 -4.15
C VAL A 313 5.64 -3.94 -2.78
N TYR A 314 4.52 -3.55 -2.18
CA TYR A 314 4.51 -2.80 -0.93
C TYR A 314 4.15 -3.63 0.31
N HIS A 315 3.58 -4.82 0.14
CA HIS A 315 3.12 -5.67 1.23
C HIS A 315 4.26 -6.24 2.07
N ASP A 316 5.35 -6.66 1.42
CA ASP A 316 6.57 -7.10 2.06
C ASP A 316 7.77 -6.39 1.42
N PRO A 317 8.74 -5.86 2.20
CA PRO A 317 9.92 -5.21 1.64
C PRO A 317 10.76 -6.09 0.71
N ALA A 318 10.76 -7.41 0.93
CA ALA A 318 11.45 -8.36 0.06
C ALA A 318 10.84 -8.41 -1.34
N HIS A 319 9.56 -8.04 -1.52
CA HIS A 319 8.90 -8.02 -2.83
C HIS A 319 9.56 -7.04 -3.80
N PHE A 320 10.24 -5.99 -3.32
CA PHE A 320 11.00 -5.11 -4.20
C PHE A 320 12.05 -5.85 -5.03
N TRP A 321 12.64 -6.92 -4.48
CA TRP A 321 13.66 -7.70 -5.18
C TRP A 321 13.22 -9.11 -5.57
N GLN A 322 12.35 -9.77 -4.81
CA GLN A 322 11.85 -11.12 -5.14
C GLN A 322 11.01 -11.12 -6.42
N VAL A 323 10.11 -10.15 -6.56
CA VAL A 323 9.24 -10.04 -7.74
C VAL A 323 10.05 -9.94 -9.04
N PRO A 324 10.98 -8.98 -9.21
CA PRO A 324 11.78 -8.94 -10.42
C PRO A 324 12.74 -10.13 -10.55
N GLU A 325 13.24 -10.73 -9.45
CA GLU A 325 14.09 -11.91 -9.51
C GLU A 325 13.34 -13.11 -10.12
N ILE A 326 12.07 -13.33 -9.72
CA ILE A 326 11.23 -14.42 -10.25
C ILE A 326 10.89 -14.16 -11.72
N ILE A 327 10.35 -12.98 -12.06
CA ILE A 327 9.90 -12.68 -13.43
C ILE A 327 11.06 -12.70 -14.41
N LEU A 328 12.17 -12.02 -14.09
CA LEU A 328 13.35 -11.95 -14.95
C LEU A 328 14.13 -13.28 -14.99
N GLY A 329 13.93 -14.15 -14.00
CA GLY A 329 14.42 -15.52 -14.01
C GLY A 329 13.68 -16.41 -15.00
N VAL A 330 12.41 -16.13 -15.30
CA VAL A 330 11.62 -16.81 -16.35
C VAL A 330 11.91 -16.20 -17.71
N ARG A 331 11.81 -14.87 -17.84
CA ARG A 331 12.07 -14.11 -19.06
C ARG A 331 12.79 -12.79 -18.78
N ASN A 332 13.93 -12.55 -19.40
CA ASN A 332 14.77 -11.36 -19.16
C ASN A 332 14.55 -10.21 -20.17
N ASP A 333 13.58 -10.33 -21.07
CA ASP A 333 13.26 -9.37 -22.13
C ASP A 333 12.09 -8.43 -21.74
N TYR A 334 12.07 -7.99 -20.49
CA TYR A 334 11.18 -6.96 -19.97
C TYR A 334 11.90 -5.63 -19.73
N LYS A 335 11.18 -4.51 -19.94
CA LYS A 335 11.50 -3.21 -19.35
C LYS A 335 10.81 -3.12 -18.00
N VAL A 336 11.56 -2.75 -16.95
CA VAL A 336 11.04 -2.67 -15.60
C VAL A 336 10.80 -1.21 -15.22
N TYR A 337 9.60 -0.91 -14.67
CA TYR A 337 9.24 0.42 -14.18
C TYR A 337 8.70 0.33 -12.76
N LEU A 338 8.75 1.44 -12.01
CA LEU A 338 8.19 1.56 -10.67
C LEU A 338 7.38 2.83 -10.56
N ARG A 339 6.16 2.73 -10.00
CA ARG A 339 5.31 3.89 -9.70
C ARG A 339 4.75 3.77 -8.28
N HIS A 340 4.32 4.90 -7.74
CA HIS A 340 3.78 4.97 -6.39
C HIS A 340 2.58 5.93 -6.37
N TYR A 341 1.46 5.52 -5.78
CA TYR A 341 0.15 6.14 -5.98
C TYR A 341 -0.48 6.71 -4.70
N THR A 342 0.26 6.75 -3.59
CA THR A 342 -0.18 7.33 -2.33
C THR A 342 0.84 8.29 -1.75
N GLU A 343 0.50 8.91 -0.64
CA GLU A 343 1.42 9.78 0.11
C GLU A 343 2.14 9.04 1.25
N GLY A 344 1.84 7.75 1.43
CA GLY A 344 2.33 6.91 2.53
C GLY A 344 3.18 5.73 2.05
N TRP A 345 3.06 4.59 2.73
CA TRP A 345 3.86 3.41 2.44
C TRP A 345 3.16 2.37 1.54
N THR A 346 1.87 2.53 1.28
CA THR A 346 1.07 1.63 0.44
C THR A 346 1.12 2.01 -1.04
N GLU A 347 0.66 1.14 -1.91
CA GLU A 347 0.41 1.35 -3.34
C GLU A 347 1.67 1.67 -4.14
N THR A 348 2.73 0.89 -3.96
CA THR A 348 3.89 0.87 -4.86
C THR A 348 3.76 -0.31 -5.80
N VAL A 349 3.78 -0.05 -7.11
CA VAL A 349 3.59 -1.05 -8.16
C VAL A 349 4.81 -1.12 -9.06
N MET A 350 5.28 -2.32 -9.34
CA MET A 350 6.34 -2.60 -10.31
C MET A 350 5.71 -3.15 -11.59
N PHE A 351 6.14 -2.59 -12.72
CA PHE A 351 5.63 -2.96 -14.03
C PHE A 351 6.71 -3.65 -14.86
N PHE A 352 6.29 -4.67 -15.57
CA PHE A 352 7.12 -5.41 -16.51
C PHE A 352 6.46 -5.34 -17.89
N ILE A 353 7.11 -4.63 -18.81
CA ILE A 353 6.60 -4.38 -20.16
C ILE A 353 7.50 -5.09 -21.16
N PRO A 354 6.95 -5.98 -22.00
CA PRO A 354 7.70 -6.67 -23.06
C PRO A 354 8.53 -5.72 -23.92
N LYS A 355 9.77 -6.13 -24.27
CA LYS A 355 10.67 -5.37 -25.16
C LYS A 355 10.32 -5.56 -26.61
#